data_7044dee5dc324d985a8fbc58033e53de
#
_entry.id   7044dee5dc324d985a8fbc58033e53de
#
_cell.length_a   1.000
_cell.length_b   1.000
_cell.length_c   1.000
_cell.angle_alpha   90.00
_cell.angle_beta   90.00
_cell.angle_gamma   90.00
#
_symmetry.space_group_name_H-M   'P 1'
#
loop_
_entity.id
_entity.type
_entity.pdbx_description
1 polymer ?
#
loop_
_entity_poly.entity_id
_entity_poly.type
_entity_poly.pdbx_seq_one_letter_code
_entity_poly.pdbx_strand_id
1 'polypeptide(L)'
;MYLFILLLFPLSFAIWICSKKGSRALFYFNAFMGLLLAAIFCAYKYFFSPYYFLTPDSFFRNFIHIFLEEILLPLAVLTAAFLFIYKKDKIASRVQNIFPFYIGFYAVYVPFRVLSGEPPYPAFALFVKPAMFLFMILVLNSRQKVLFVPAQRALLGVKEAAVYWSSFVVDLIMPAAVEALWILGMKPPIAILFLLIYAAGTYFCLAKESARKD
;
A
#
# COMPACT_ATOMS: atom_id res chain seq x y z
N MET A 1 19.51 -8.93 -7.45
CA MET A 1 18.10 -8.88 -7.75
C MET A 1 17.23 -8.70 -6.49
N TYR A 2 17.43 -9.52 -5.43
CA TYR A 2 16.74 -9.35 -4.14
C TYR A 2 17.03 -8.02 -3.45
N LEU A 3 18.21 -7.44 -3.66
CA LEU A 3 18.58 -6.11 -3.15
C LEU A 3 17.62 -4.99 -3.62
N PHE A 4 17.04 -5.11 -4.81
CA PHE A 4 16.11 -4.10 -5.31
C PHE A 4 14.79 -4.07 -4.51
N ILE A 5 14.24 -5.24 -4.17
CA ILE A 5 13.04 -5.33 -3.34
C ILE A 5 13.30 -4.79 -1.93
N LEU A 6 14.46 -5.14 -1.38
CA LEU A 6 14.89 -4.69 -0.07
C LEU A 6 15.17 -3.17 -0.04
N LEU A 7 15.51 -2.57 -1.17
CA LEU A 7 15.83 -1.14 -1.28
C LEU A 7 14.63 -0.27 -1.69
N LEU A 8 13.65 -0.80 -2.41
CA LEU A 8 12.55 0.00 -2.93
C LEU A 8 11.75 0.68 -1.81
N PHE A 9 11.36 -0.05 -0.78
CA PHE A 9 10.62 0.49 0.37
C PHE A 9 11.51 1.32 1.31
N PRO A 10 12.73 0.89 1.69
CA PRO A 10 13.64 1.73 2.44
C PRO A 10 14.06 3.00 1.71
N LEU A 11 14.22 2.97 0.39
CA LEU A 11 14.55 4.13 -0.41
C LEU A 11 13.40 5.13 -0.45
N SER A 12 12.17 4.66 -0.67
CA SER A 12 10.97 5.51 -0.61
C SER A 12 10.78 6.13 0.78
N PHE A 13 11.10 5.38 1.81
CA PHE A 13 11.14 5.80 3.19
C PHE A 13 12.17 6.92 3.43
N ALA A 14 13.39 6.76 2.90
CA ALA A 14 14.45 7.76 2.99
C ALA A 14 14.06 9.06 2.27
N ILE A 15 13.51 8.96 1.06
CA ILE A 15 13.02 10.12 0.28
C ILE A 15 11.94 10.86 1.07
N TRP A 16 10.99 10.13 1.66
CA TRP A 16 9.92 10.74 2.42
C TRP A 16 10.42 11.44 3.70
N ILE A 17 11.40 10.84 4.42
CA ILE A 17 12.04 11.48 5.59
C ILE A 17 12.70 12.79 5.19
N CYS A 18 13.43 12.81 4.09
CA CYS A 18 14.12 14.01 3.60
C CYS A 18 13.14 15.11 3.17
N SER A 19 11.92 14.73 2.75
CA SER A 19 10.91 15.69 2.27
C SER A 19 10.08 16.33 3.37
N LYS A 20 10.12 15.86 4.62
CA LYS A 20 9.26 16.37 5.71
C LYS A 20 10.02 16.93 6.91
N LYS A 21 9.63 18.17 7.28
CA LYS A 21 10.04 18.84 8.53
C LYS A 21 9.14 18.37 9.70
N GLY A 22 9.22 17.09 10.08
CA GLY A 22 8.43 16.55 11.20
C GLY A 22 9.30 15.94 12.30
N SER A 23 8.69 15.48 13.39
CA SER A 23 9.39 14.73 14.43
C SER A 23 9.92 13.41 13.89
N ARG A 24 11.22 13.35 13.60
CA ARG A 24 11.90 12.16 13.08
C ARG A 24 11.76 10.96 14.03
N ALA A 25 11.82 11.20 15.33
CA ALA A 25 11.71 10.15 16.34
C ALA A 25 10.35 9.43 16.28
N LEU A 26 9.25 10.20 16.19
CA LEU A 26 7.92 9.63 16.07
C LEU A 26 7.73 8.85 14.76
N PHE A 27 8.31 9.35 13.68
CA PHE A 27 8.31 8.67 12.40
C PHE A 27 9.01 7.30 12.48
N TYR A 28 10.22 7.25 13.03
CA TYR A 28 10.97 5.99 13.19
C TYR A 28 10.25 5.02 14.12
N PHE A 29 9.67 5.52 15.21
CA PHE A 29 8.91 4.70 16.13
C PHE A 29 7.71 4.04 15.43
N ASN A 30 6.91 4.80 14.67
CA ASN A 30 5.79 4.27 13.93
C ASN A 30 6.21 3.25 12.87
N ALA A 31 7.28 3.53 12.15
CA ALA A 31 7.80 2.59 11.15
C ALA A 31 8.31 1.31 11.79
N PHE A 32 8.99 1.39 12.91
CA PHE A 32 9.46 0.23 13.68
C PHE A 32 8.28 -0.62 14.19
N MET A 33 7.23 0.00 14.71
CA MET A 33 6.02 -0.71 15.12
C MET A 33 5.33 -1.41 13.95
N GLY A 34 5.29 -0.77 12.78
CA GLY A 34 4.81 -1.40 11.54
C GLY A 34 5.64 -2.61 11.13
N LEU A 35 6.96 -2.52 11.21
CA LEU A 35 7.90 -3.61 10.94
C LEU A 35 7.69 -4.80 11.90
N LEU A 36 7.54 -4.53 13.19
CA LEU A 36 7.28 -5.59 14.19
C LEU A 36 5.95 -6.29 13.91
N LEU A 37 4.90 -5.54 13.59
CA LEU A 37 3.61 -6.12 13.22
C LEU A 37 3.72 -6.97 11.95
N ALA A 38 4.48 -6.51 10.96
CA ALA A 38 4.73 -7.29 9.75
C ALA A 38 5.45 -8.61 10.05
N ALA A 39 6.46 -8.60 10.92
CA ALA A 39 7.17 -9.83 11.31
C ALA A 39 6.21 -10.84 11.95
N ILE A 40 5.34 -10.39 12.87
CA ILE A 40 4.31 -11.22 13.49
C ILE A 40 3.32 -11.74 12.45
N PHE A 41 2.85 -10.87 11.55
CA PHE A 41 1.90 -11.24 10.51
C PHE A 41 2.51 -12.22 9.50
N CYS A 42 3.76 -12.03 9.10
CA CYS A 42 4.48 -12.94 8.22
C CYS A 42 4.68 -14.32 8.89
N ALA A 43 5.03 -14.35 10.16
CA ALA A 43 5.13 -15.60 10.92
C ALA A 43 3.78 -16.33 10.97
N TYR A 44 2.70 -15.59 11.27
CA TYR A 44 1.34 -16.15 11.21
C TYR A 44 1.03 -16.74 9.82
N LYS A 45 1.29 -16.00 8.76
CA LYS A 45 1.07 -16.47 7.39
C LYS A 45 1.92 -17.70 7.06
N TYR A 46 3.16 -17.73 7.49
CA TYR A 46 4.05 -18.87 7.24
C TYR A 46 3.58 -20.15 7.92
N PHE A 47 3.14 -20.06 9.17
CA PHE A 47 2.76 -21.25 9.95
C PHE A 47 1.30 -21.70 9.78
N PHE A 48 0.37 -20.78 9.56
CA PHE A 48 -1.06 -21.04 9.65
C PHE A 48 -1.86 -20.78 8.38
N SER A 49 -1.32 -20.06 7.40
CA SER A 49 -2.03 -19.83 6.14
C SER A 49 -1.60 -20.87 5.11
N PRO A 50 -2.48 -21.76 4.68
CA PRO A 50 -2.15 -22.70 3.61
C PRO A 50 -1.80 -21.92 2.35
N TYR A 51 -0.76 -22.38 1.65
CA TYR A 51 -0.41 -21.85 0.34
C TYR A 51 -1.58 -22.08 -0.60
N TYR A 52 -2.12 -21.00 -1.11
CA TYR A 52 -3.18 -21.07 -2.10
C TYR A 52 -2.55 -20.99 -3.49
N PHE A 53 -2.76 -22.04 -4.29
CA PHE A 53 -2.28 -22.08 -5.66
C PHE A 53 -3.17 -21.18 -6.53
N LEU A 54 -2.56 -20.13 -7.07
CA LEU A 54 -3.20 -19.28 -8.08
C LEU A 54 -3.22 -20.05 -9.39
N THR A 55 -4.39 -20.18 -9.99
CA THR A 55 -4.56 -20.93 -11.23
C THR A 55 -4.74 -19.96 -12.40
N PRO A 56 -4.18 -20.25 -13.59
CA PRO A 56 -4.35 -19.38 -14.75
C PRO A 56 -5.77 -19.39 -15.33
N ASP A 57 -6.70 -20.13 -14.72
CA ASP A 57 -7.99 -20.42 -15.33
C ASP A 57 -9.08 -19.39 -15.02
N SER A 58 -8.93 -18.53 -13.99
CA SER A 58 -9.98 -17.63 -13.58
C SER A 58 -9.46 -16.32 -13.02
N PHE A 59 -9.77 -15.22 -13.73
CA PHE A 59 -9.49 -13.87 -13.27
C PHE A 59 -10.13 -13.57 -11.90
N PHE A 60 -11.43 -13.80 -11.78
CA PHE A 60 -12.17 -13.44 -10.57
C PHE A 60 -11.70 -14.20 -9.34
N ARG A 61 -11.39 -15.47 -9.48
CA ARG A 61 -10.87 -16.28 -8.38
C ARG A 61 -9.52 -15.74 -7.89
N ASN A 62 -8.59 -15.50 -8.80
CA ASN A 62 -7.28 -14.97 -8.48
C ASN A 62 -7.40 -13.55 -7.90
N PHE A 63 -8.20 -12.70 -8.53
CA PHE A 63 -8.44 -11.33 -8.08
C PHE A 63 -9.00 -11.28 -6.64
N ILE A 64 -10.06 -12.04 -6.36
CA ILE A 64 -10.67 -12.06 -5.02
C ILE A 64 -9.66 -12.57 -3.98
N HIS A 65 -8.93 -13.64 -4.31
CA HIS A 65 -7.94 -14.18 -3.40
C HIS A 65 -6.82 -13.18 -3.10
N ILE A 66 -6.21 -12.60 -4.13
CA ILE A 66 -5.14 -11.60 -3.96
C ILE A 66 -5.67 -10.37 -3.21
N PHE A 67 -6.85 -9.88 -3.58
CA PHE A 67 -7.45 -8.72 -2.93
C PHE A 67 -7.72 -8.95 -1.45
N LEU A 68 -8.32 -10.07 -1.09
CA LEU A 68 -8.63 -10.39 0.31
C LEU A 68 -7.37 -10.67 1.13
N GLU A 69 -6.49 -11.55 0.63
CA GLU A 69 -5.37 -12.08 1.39
C GLU A 69 -4.13 -11.17 1.40
N GLU A 70 -3.90 -10.43 0.33
CA GLU A 70 -2.68 -9.62 0.20
C GLU A 70 -2.90 -8.13 0.39
N ILE A 71 -4.13 -7.65 0.24
CA ILE A 71 -4.45 -6.23 0.39
C ILE A 71 -5.37 -6.00 1.58
N LEU A 72 -6.57 -6.57 1.57
CA LEU A 72 -7.58 -6.25 2.56
C LEU A 72 -7.21 -6.74 3.96
N LEU A 73 -6.80 -7.99 4.09
CA LEU A 73 -6.42 -8.58 5.38
C LEU A 73 -5.21 -7.88 6.02
N PRO A 74 -4.08 -7.67 5.32
CA PRO A 74 -2.98 -6.89 5.86
C PRO A 74 -3.39 -5.47 6.25
N LEU A 75 -4.15 -4.76 5.41
CA LEU A 75 -4.64 -3.42 5.73
C LEU A 75 -5.58 -3.39 6.93
N ALA A 76 -6.46 -4.36 7.06
CA ALA A 76 -7.36 -4.47 8.20
C ALA A 76 -6.60 -4.69 9.51
N VAL A 77 -5.64 -5.64 9.51
CA VAL A 77 -4.78 -5.91 10.67
C VAL A 77 -3.94 -4.69 11.03
N LEU A 78 -3.36 -4.04 10.04
CA LEU A 78 -2.55 -2.83 10.19
C LEU A 78 -3.37 -1.69 10.78
N THR A 79 -4.56 -1.45 10.22
CA THR A 79 -5.45 -0.38 10.68
C THR A 79 -5.95 -0.66 12.10
N ALA A 80 -6.34 -1.89 12.39
CA ALA A 80 -6.80 -2.29 13.73
C ALA A 80 -5.68 -2.11 14.78
N ALA A 81 -4.47 -2.59 14.50
CA ALA A 81 -3.31 -2.44 15.38
C ALA A 81 -2.96 -0.96 15.59
N PHE A 82 -2.97 -0.17 14.52
CA PHE A 82 -2.70 1.25 14.60
C PHE A 82 -3.75 1.98 15.46
N LEU A 83 -5.02 1.71 15.27
CA LEU A 83 -6.10 2.29 16.07
C LEU A 83 -6.00 1.88 17.53
N PHE A 84 -5.58 0.67 17.82
CA PHE A 84 -5.39 0.19 19.19
C PHE A 84 -4.21 0.91 19.88
N ILE A 85 -3.08 1.03 19.21
CA ILE A 85 -1.87 1.70 19.73
C ILE A 85 -2.14 3.19 20.01
N TYR A 86 -2.82 3.86 19.07
CA TYR A 86 -3.10 5.29 19.13
C TYR A 86 -4.52 5.62 19.61
N LYS A 87 -5.13 4.76 20.42
CA LYS A 87 -6.51 4.92 20.90
C LYS A 87 -6.80 6.26 21.58
N LYS A 88 -5.82 6.81 22.27
CA LYS A 88 -5.93 8.07 23.03
C LYS A 88 -5.66 9.33 22.18
N ASP A 89 -5.13 9.20 21.00
CA ASP A 89 -4.75 10.33 20.15
C ASP A 89 -5.95 10.93 19.41
N LYS A 90 -5.85 12.22 19.10
CA LYS A 90 -6.83 12.89 18.23
C LYS A 90 -6.80 12.29 16.82
N ILE A 91 -7.96 12.19 16.18
CA ILE A 91 -8.10 11.60 14.83
C ILE A 91 -7.14 12.22 13.81
N ALA A 92 -6.98 13.55 13.83
CA ALA A 92 -6.06 14.26 12.93
C ALA A 92 -4.59 13.81 13.11
N SER A 93 -4.13 13.63 14.36
CA SER A 93 -2.80 13.12 14.67
C SER A 93 -2.63 11.68 14.22
N ARG A 94 -3.64 10.82 14.42
CA ARG A 94 -3.61 9.43 13.98
C ARG A 94 -3.40 9.33 12.47
N VAL A 95 -4.19 10.06 11.68
CA VAL A 95 -4.10 10.01 10.21
C VAL A 95 -2.73 10.49 9.71
N GLN A 96 -2.08 11.45 10.40
CA GLN A 96 -0.74 11.89 10.03
C GLN A 96 0.33 10.81 10.28
N ASN A 97 0.14 9.98 11.30
CA ASN A 97 1.13 8.99 11.74
C ASN A 97 0.97 7.61 11.09
N ILE A 98 -0.14 7.38 10.37
CA ILE A 98 -0.42 6.05 9.77
C ILE A 98 0.54 5.68 8.62
N PHE A 99 1.03 6.67 7.88
CA PHE A 99 1.89 6.42 6.73
C PHE A 99 3.23 5.75 7.08
N PRO A 100 4.02 6.24 8.05
CA PRO A 100 5.23 5.54 8.46
C PRO A 100 4.94 4.12 8.96
N PHE A 101 3.82 3.92 9.63
CA PHE A 101 3.40 2.60 10.08
C PHE A 101 3.14 1.64 8.90
N TYR A 102 2.46 2.11 7.84
CA TYR A 102 2.26 1.35 6.61
C TYR A 102 3.58 1.04 5.90
N ILE A 103 4.45 2.03 5.75
CA ILE A 103 5.76 1.83 5.13
C ILE A 103 6.57 0.77 5.87
N GLY A 104 6.64 0.83 7.19
CA GLY A 104 7.35 -0.17 8.00
C GLY A 104 6.78 -1.57 7.81
N PHE A 105 5.46 -1.71 7.78
CA PHE A 105 4.81 -2.99 7.53
C PHE A 105 5.12 -3.55 6.15
N TYR A 106 4.86 -2.79 5.11
CA TYR A 106 5.04 -3.27 3.74
C TYR A 106 6.51 -3.44 3.35
N ALA A 107 7.45 -2.77 4.01
CA ALA A 107 8.87 -3.00 3.83
C ALA A 107 9.31 -4.44 4.17
N VAL A 108 8.57 -5.13 5.04
CA VAL A 108 8.81 -6.54 5.38
C VAL A 108 7.84 -7.47 4.64
N TYR A 109 6.57 -7.09 4.60
CA TYR A 109 5.52 -7.95 4.04
C TYR A 109 5.71 -8.22 2.54
N VAL A 110 6.05 -7.20 1.72
CA VAL A 110 6.24 -7.39 0.28
C VAL A 110 7.42 -8.31 -0.03
N PRO A 111 8.64 -8.10 0.54
CA PRO A 111 9.74 -9.06 0.38
C PRO A 111 9.37 -10.48 0.84
N PHE A 112 8.67 -10.61 1.97
CA PHE A 112 8.20 -11.90 2.44
C PHE A 112 7.31 -12.59 1.40
N ARG A 113 6.32 -11.90 0.83
CA ARG A 113 5.44 -12.45 -0.19
C ARG A 113 6.17 -12.82 -1.48
N VAL A 114 7.18 -12.05 -1.85
CA VAL A 114 8.01 -12.36 -3.03
C VAL A 114 8.90 -13.57 -2.79
N LEU A 115 9.42 -13.74 -1.57
CA LEU A 115 10.33 -14.84 -1.24
C LEU A 115 9.62 -16.15 -0.89
N SER A 116 8.47 -16.07 -0.21
CA SER A 116 7.68 -17.22 0.21
C SER A 116 6.59 -17.61 -0.79
N GLY A 117 6.28 -16.74 -1.70
CA GLY A 117 5.28 -16.99 -2.74
C GLY A 117 5.85 -17.77 -3.89
N GLU A 118 5.00 -18.29 -4.64
CA GLU A 118 5.16 -19.03 -5.82
C GLU A 118 5.25 -18.19 -7.05
N PRO A 119 6.20 -17.53 -7.44
CA PRO A 119 6.02 -16.92 -8.71
C PRO A 119 6.69 -17.74 -9.79
N PRO A 120 5.92 -18.23 -10.71
CA PRO A 120 6.43 -18.48 -12.01
C PRO A 120 6.84 -17.18 -12.75
N TYR A 121 6.74 -15.99 -12.08
CA TYR A 121 6.86 -14.67 -12.73
C TYR A 121 7.82 -13.72 -11.98
N PRO A 122 9.12 -14.01 -11.95
CA PRO A 122 10.06 -13.24 -11.13
C PRO A 122 10.11 -11.74 -11.48
N ALA A 123 9.98 -11.38 -12.75
CA ALA A 123 10.02 -9.96 -13.15
C ALA A 123 8.85 -9.15 -12.59
N PHE A 124 7.64 -9.70 -12.60
CA PHE A 124 6.48 -9.04 -12.01
C PHE A 124 6.64 -8.88 -10.50
N ALA A 125 6.97 -9.97 -9.82
CA ALA A 125 7.11 -9.99 -8.36
C ALA A 125 8.22 -9.05 -7.87
N LEU A 126 9.30 -8.92 -8.64
CA LEU A 126 10.47 -8.12 -8.26
C LEU A 126 10.33 -6.62 -8.55
N PHE A 127 9.58 -6.24 -9.56
CA PHE A 127 9.52 -4.83 -10.01
C PHE A 127 8.10 -4.26 -9.95
N VAL A 128 7.14 -4.91 -10.59
CA VAL A 128 5.79 -4.35 -10.75
C VAL A 128 5.03 -4.37 -9.44
N LYS A 129 5.00 -5.51 -8.76
CA LYS A 129 4.26 -5.68 -7.50
C LYS A 129 4.73 -4.73 -6.39
N PRO A 130 6.04 -4.63 -6.05
CA PRO A 130 6.51 -3.68 -5.05
C PRO A 130 6.21 -2.23 -5.40
N ALA A 131 6.35 -1.84 -6.68
CA ALA A 131 6.04 -0.48 -7.12
C ALA A 131 4.55 -0.17 -6.98
N MET A 132 3.67 -1.10 -7.33
CA MET A 132 2.23 -0.92 -7.17
C MET A 132 1.83 -0.78 -5.70
N PHE A 133 2.39 -1.60 -4.81
CA PHE A 133 2.14 -1.46 -3.37
C PHE A 133 2.64 -0.11 -2.83
N LEU A 134 3.79 0.36 -3.29
CA LEU A 134 4.30 1.69 -2.92
C LEU A 134 3.33 2.79 -3.35
N PHE A 135 2.88 2.77 -4.59
CA PHE A 135 1.92 3.76 -5.08
C PHE A 135 0.60 3.69 -4.33
N MET A 136 0.09 2.50 -4.07
CA MET A 136 -1.10 2.28 -3.23
C MET A 136 -0.94 2.96 -1.86
N ILE A 137 0.16 2.73 -1.15
CA ILE A 137 0.41 3.32 0.16
C ILE A 137 0.46 4.85 0.10
N LEU A 138 1.10 5.41 -0.91
CA LEU A 138 1.20 6.87 -1.10
C LEU A 138 -0.17 7.49 -1.32
N VAL A 139 -1.00 6.91 -2.19
CA VAL A 139 -2.33 7.41 -2.48
C VAL A 139 -3.27 7.21 -1.29
N LEU A 140 -3.24 6.04 -0.63
CA LEU A 140 -4.01 5.79 0.59
C LEU A 140 -3.70 6.82 1.67
N ASN A 141 -2.42 7.13 1.90
CA ASN A 141 -2.01 8.16 2.86
C ASN A 141 -2.59 9.53 2.52
N SER A 142 -2.51 9.93 1.24
CA SER A 142 -3.09 11.18 0.76
C SER A 142 -4.61 11.22 0.98
N ARG A 143 -5.31 10.18 0.56
CA ARG A 143 -6.78 10.10 0.64
C ARG A 143 -7.29 10.02 2.08
N GLN A 144 -6.64 9.25 2.94
CA GLN A 144 -7.01 9.16 4.35
C GLN A 144 -6.97 10.50 5.05
N LYS A 145 -5.95 11.33 4.78
CA LYS A 145 -5.85 12.69 5.34
C LYS A 145 -7.03 13.56 4.96
N VAL A 146 -7.46 13.48 3.71
CA VAL A 146 -8.55 14.30 3.19
C VAL A 146 -9.92 13.79 3.67
N LEU A 147 -10.15 12.46 3.61
CA LEU A 147 -11.46 11.88 3.87
C LEU A 147 -11.78 11.73 5.35
N PHE A 148 -10.78 11.42 6.18
CA PHE A 148 -10.99 11.07 7.58
C PHE A 148 -10.70 12.20 8.56
N VAL A 149 -10.09 13.31 8.13
CA VAL A 149 -9.97 14.52 8.96
C VAL A 149 -11.20 15.40 8.75
N PRO A 150 -12.06 15.60 9.78
CA PRO A 150 -13.33 16.33 9.63
C PRO A 150 -13.16 17.73 9.04
N ALA A 151 -12.14 18.48 9.47
CA ALA A 151 -11.87 19.82 8.97
C ALA A 151 -11.51 19.83 7.46
N GLN A 152 -10.76 18.85 6.99
CA GLN A 152 -10.42 18.74 5.57
C GLN A 152 -11.60 18.24 4.75
N ARG A 153 -12.38 17.30 5.30
CA ARG A 153 -13.58 16.78 4.63
C ARG A 153 -14.66 17.85 4.45
N ALA A 154 -14.83 18.74 5.43
CA ALA A 154 -15.79 19.82 5.34
C ALA A 154 -15.51 20.83 4.21
N LEU A 155 -14.27 20.91 3.75
CA LEU A 155 -13.86 21.74 2.61
C LEU A 155 -14.13 21.09 1.25
N LEU A 156 -14.57 19.82 1.21
CA LEU A 156 -14.88 19.11 -0.01
C LEU A 156 -16.34 19.34 -0.42
N GLY A 157 -16.55 19.74 -1.66
CA GLY A 157 -17.86 19.63 -2.31
C GLY A 157 -18.26 18.16 -2.53
N VAL A 158 -19.55 17.90 -2.73
CA VAL A 158 -20.08 16.54 -2.93
C VAL A 158 -19.39 15.81 -4.09
N LYS A 159 -19.19 16.50 -5.23
CA LYS A 159 -18.49 15.94 -6.41
C LYS A 159 -17.03 15.59 -6.07
N GLU A 160 -16.33 16.44 -5.37
CA GLU A 160 -14.95 16.19 -4.97
C GLU A 160 -14.86 15.02 -3.99
N ALA A 161 -15.74 14.92 -3.02
CA ALA A 161 -15.80 13.79 -2.10
C ALA A 161 -16.02 12.47 -2.86
N ALA A 162 -16.91 12.44 -3.84
CA ALA A 162 -17.13 11.26 -4.68
C ALA A 162 -15.87 10.85 -5.46
N VAL A 163 -15.14 11.82 -6.04
CA VAL A 163 -13.86 11.56 -6.73
C VAL A 163 -12.81 11.01 -5.77
N TYR A 164 -12.72 11.54 -4.56
CA TYR A 164 -11.78 11.03 -3.55
C TYR A 164 -12.12 9.60 -3.11
N TRP A 165 -13.39 9.29 -2.87
CA TRP A 165 -13.82 7.93 -2.52
C TRP A 165 -13.61 6.94 -3.66
N SER A 166 -13.96 7.30 -4.89
CA SER A 166 -13.74 6.43 -6.05
C SER A 166 -12.25 6.14 -6.27
N SER A 167 -11.39 7.16 -6.18
CA SER A 167 -9.94 6.93 -6.29
C SER A 167 -9.40 6.05 -5.16
N PHE A 168 -9.90 6.19 -3.94
CA PHE A 168 -9.52 5.33 -2.82
C PHE A 168 -9.84 3.86 -3.10
N VAL A 169 -11.04 3.58 -3.65
CA VAL A 169 -11.45 2.21 -4.01
C VAL A 169 -10.59 1.68 -5.16
N VAL A 170 -10.36 2.47 -6.20
CA VAL A 170 -9.51 2.09 -7.34
C VAL A 170 -8.09 1.76 -6.89
N ASP A 171 -7.52 2.57 -5.98
CA ASP A 171 -6.17 2.36 -5.45
C ASP A 171 -6.03 1.03 -4.69
N LEU A 172 -7.08 0.59 -4.02
CA LEU A 172 -7.09 -0.72 -3.34
C LEU A 172 -7.23 -1.89 -4.31
N ILE A 173 -7.97 -1.70 -5.39
CA ILE A 173 -8.28 -2.77 -6.35
C ILE A 173 -7.13 -2.98 -7.35
N MET A 174 -6.47 -1.92 -7.78
CA MET A 174 -5.49 -1.97 -8.88
C MET A 174 -4.36 -3.00 -8.70
N PRO A 175 -3.66 -3.09 -7.56
CA PRO A 175 -2.59 -4.07 -7.41
C PRO A 175 -3.07 -5.51 -7.61
N ALA A 176 -4.23 -5.86 -7.02
CA ALA A 176 -4.80 -7.20 -7.16
C ALA A 176 -5.28 -7.49 -8.59
N ALA A 177 -5.90 -6.51 -9.24
CA ALA A 177 -6.39 -6.67 -10.61
C ALA A 177 -5.24 -6.91 -11.59
N VAL A 178 -4.17 -6.12 -11.48
CA VAL A 178 -3.00 -6.25 -12.37
C VAL A 178 -2.27 -7.57 -12.12
N GLU A 179 -2.14 -8.00 -10.87
CA GLU A 179 -1.53 -9.29 -10.55
C GLU A 179 -2.38 -10.46 -11.08
N ALA A 180 -3.70 -10.40 -10.91
CA ALA A 180 -4.61 -11.41 -11.45
C ALA A 180 -4.54 -11.49 -12.99
N LEU A 181 -4.46 -10.35 -13.68
CA LEU A 181 -4.26 -10.30 -15.13
C LEU A 181 -2.90 -10.86 -15.54
N TRP A 182 -1.86 -10.61 -14.74
CA TRP A 182 -0.54 -11.16 -15.00
C TRP A 182 -0.53 -12.69 -14.94
N ILE A 183 -1.19 -13.26 -13.94
CA ILE A 183 -1.32 -14.72 -13.79
C ILE A 183 -2.05 -15.34 -14.99
N LEU A 184 -2.99 -14.63 -15.58
CA LEU A 184 -3.68 -15.06 -16.82
C LEU A 184 -2.83 -14.91 -18.09
N GLY A 185 -1.57 -14.50 -17.98
CA GLY A 185 -0.66 -14.39 -19.12
C GLY A 185 -0.64 -13.00 -19.77
N MET A 186 -0.96 -11.94 -19.04
CA MET A 186 -0.81 -10.57 -19.53
C MET A 186 0.62 -10.30 -19.98
N LYS A 187 0.78 -9.72 -21.19
CA LYS A 187 2.11 -9.42 -21.75
C LYS A 187 2.82 -8.33 -20.92
N PRO A 188 4.14 -8.43 -20.70
CA PRO A 188 4.91 -7.47 -19.92
C PRO A 188 4.72 -6.00 -20.29
N PRO A 189 4.63 -5.59 -21.58
CA PRO A 189 4.38 -4.19 -21.93
C PRO A 189 3.06 -3.64 -21.39
N ILE A 190 2.03 -4.49 -21.28
CA ILE A 190 0.72 -4.08 -20.74
C ILE A 190 0.83 -3.86 -19.24
N ALA A 191 1.56 -4.71 -18.51
CA ALA A 191 1.80 -4.51 -17.08
C ALA A 191 2.57 -3.22 -16.81
N ILE A 192 3.57 -2.91 -17.64
CA ILE A 192 4.32 -1.65 -17.56
C ILE A 192 3.40 -0.46 -17.84
N LEU A 193 2.51 -0.55 -18.81
CA LEU A 193 1.53 0.50 -19.11
C LEU A 193 0.61 0.76 -17.91
N PHE A 194 0.07 -0.28 -17.27
CA PHE A 194 -0.72 -0.14 -16.05
C PHE A 194 0.08 0.52 -14.93
N LEU A 195 1.34 0.13 -14.76
CA LEU A 195 2.22 0.73 -13.77
C LEU A 195 2.45 2.22 -14.03
N LEU A 196 2.67 2.61 -15.29
CA LEU A 196 2.85 4.02 -15.68
C LEU A 196 1.57 4.85 -15.46
N ILE A 197 0.41 4.29 -15.82
CA ILE A 197 -0.89 4.94 -15.58
C ILE A 197 -1.10 5.14 -14.07
N TYR A 198 -0.78 4.12 -13.26
CA TYR A 198 -0.92 4.19 -11.82
C TYR A 198 0.08 5.17 -11.20
N ALA A 199 1.32 5.23 -11.69
CA ALA A 199 2.32 6.20 -11.29
C ALA A 199 1.88 7.64 -11.61
N ALA A 200 1.37 7.86 -12.82
CA ALA A 200 0.84 9.17 -13.23
C ALA A 200 -0.35 9.57 -12.34
N GLY A 201 -1.31 8.68 -12.11
CA GLY A 201 -2.43 8.91 -11.19
C GLY A 201 -1.96 9.26 -9.77
N THR A 202 -0.97 8.54 -9.25
CA THR A 202 -0.36 8.82 -7.94
C THR A 202 0.26 10.22 -7.91
N TYR A 203 1.03 10.58 -8.95
CA TYR A 203 1.64 11.90 -9.06
C TYR A 203 0.59 13.01 -9.06
N PHE A 204 -0.46 12.91 -9.87
CA PHE A 204 -1.53 13.90 -9.90
C PHE A 204 -2.26 14.03 -8.56
N CYS A 205 -2.50 12.90 -7.88
CA CYS A 205 -3.10 12.91 -6.55
C CYS A 205 -2.25 13.67 -5.53
N LEU A 206 -0.93 13.41 -5.52
CA LEU A 206 0.00 14.06 -4.60
C LEU A 206 0.23 15.53 -4.94
N ALA A 207 0.35 15.86 -6.22
CA ALA A 207 0.52 17.24 -6.69
C ALA A 207 -0.70 18.12 -6.33
N LYS A 208 -1.93 17.60 -6.51
CA LYS A 208 -3.15 18.30 -6.14
C LYS A 208 -3.26 18.52 -4.63
N GLU A 209 -2.76 17.57 -3.82
CA GLU A 209 -2.72 17.74 -2.36
C GLU A 209 -1.70 18.81 -1.95
N SER A 210 -0.55 18.89 -2.62
CA SER A 210 0.46 19.93 -2.37
C SER A 210 -0.06 21.33 -2.67
N ALA A 211 -0.68 21.52 -3.83
CA ALA A 211 -1.27 22.79 -4.23
C ALA A 211 -2.45 23.27 -3.34
N ARG A 212 -2.99 22.40 -2.51
CA ARG A 212 -4.09 22.72 -1.57
C ARG A 212 -3.59 23.16 -0.19
N LYS A 213 -2.29 23.06 0.06
CA LYS A 213 -1.66 23.46 1.34
C LYS A 213 -1.13 24.90 1.32
N ASP A 214 -1.00 25.47 0.14
CA ASP A 214 -0.67 26.87 -0.13
C ASP A 214 -1.96 27.69 -0.25
#